data_c80afb87ea895db0bed214b78836accf
#
_entry.id   c80afb87ea895db0bed214b78836accf
#
_cell.length_a   1.000
_cell.length_b   1.000
_cell.length_c   1.000
_cell.angle_alpha   90.00
_cell.angle_beta   90.00
_cell.angle_gamma   90.00
#
_symmetry.space_group_name_H-M   'P 1'
#
loop_
_entity.id
_entity.type
_entity.pdbx_description
1 polymer ?
#
loop_
_entity_poly.entity_id
_entity_poly.type
_entity_poly.pdbx_seq_one_letter_code
_entity_poly.pdbx_strand_id
1 'polypeptide(L)'
;KCGIDKPLTAEYYHRNSSRPSGFRSQCKVCKSKQHAEYYQNNKEKIAKTKAEYRQNNKERALKYAAEYRIQKKTEQPACVYQIVNSVNNKIYIGETTRGELRWNEHLKSLRGNYHTNPKLQADFDKFGEEVFKWSIIEEYPKDKNTLQWEEIKAIDKLLREGKELYNLSLTIDQLKLLTENK
;
A
#
# COMPACT_ATOMS: atom_id res chain seq x y z
N LYS A 1 -40.15 10.90 20.87
CA LYS A 1 -39.65 12.30 20.98
C LYS A 1 -39.02 12.43 22.37
N CYS A 2 -37.89 13.12 22.49
CA CYS A 2 -37.18 13.25 23.78
C CYS A 2 -37.85 14.25 24.74
N GLY A 3 -38.96 14.90 24.36
CA GLY A 3 -39.60 15.94 25.18
C GLY A 3 -38.78 17.23 25.35
N ILE A 4 -37.60 17.30 24.76
CA ILE A 4 -36.72 18.47 24.85
C ILE A 4 -36.87 19.27 23.55
N ASP A 5 -37.22 20.53 23.68
CA ASP A 5 -37.28 21.45 22.54
C ASP A 5 -35.84 21.80 22.12
N LYS A 6 -35.56 21.61 20.82
CA LYS A 6 -34.25 21.83 20.22
C LYS A 6 -34.36 22.65 18.96
N PRO A 7 -33.46 23.59 18.72
CA PRO A 7 -33.46 24.35 17.49
C PRO A 7 -33.27 23.42 16.28
N LEU A 8 -33.98 23.70 15.19
CA LEU A 8 -34.03 22.89 13.98
C LEU A 8 -32.81 23.17 13.11
N THR A 9 -31.67 22.66 13.56
CA THR A 9 -30.34 22.84 12.93
C THR A 9 -29.67 21.50 12.63
N ALA A 10 -28.65 21.54 11.75
CA ALA A 10 -27.83 20.37 11.43
C ALA A 10 -27.03 19.83 12.65
N GLU A 11 -26.92 20.58 13.72
CA GLU A 11 -26.33 20.12 14.97
C GLU A 11 -27.17 19.03 15.64
N TYR A 12 -28.49 19.28 15.75
CA TYR A 12 -29.41 18.39 16.47
C TYR A 12 -30.15 17.41 15.57
N TYR A 13 -30.32 17.68 14.28
CA TYR A 13 -31.11 16.88 13.35
C TYR A 13 -30.32 16.48 12.11
N HIS A 14 -30.61 15.33 11.55
CA HIS A 14 -30.11 14.95 10.24
C HIS A 14 -30.88 15.71 9.14
N ARG A 15 -30.13 16.16 8.13
CA ARG A 15 -30.77 16.81 6.93
C ARG A 15 -31.65 15.80 6.20
N ASN A 16 -32.74 16.29 5.64
CA ASN A 16 -33.64 15.52 4.79
C ASN A 16 -34.33 16.48 3.78
N SER A 17 -33.83 16.47 2.56
CA SER A 17 -34.32 17.32 1.46
C SER A 17 -35.76 17.03 1.04
N SER A 18 -36.27 15.82 1.35
CA SER A 18 -37.67 15.46 1.04
C SER A 18 -38.69 16.06 2.02
N ARG A 19 -38.25 16.83 3.00
CA ARG A 19 -39.16 17.50 3.98
C ARG A 19 -39.09 19.02 3.84
N PRO A 20 -40.22 19.70 3.98
CA PRO A 20 -40.25 21.17 3.89
C PRO A 20 -39.32 21.87 4.87
N SER A 21 -39.13 21.31 6.07
CA SER A 21 -38.19 21.78 7.09
C SER A 21 -36.71 21.55 6.77
N GLY A 22 -36.38 20.77 5.75
CA GLY A 22 -35.02 20.35 5.44
C GLY A 22 -34.38 19.38 6.43
N PHE A 23 -35.11 18.96 7.50
CA PHE A 23 -34.59 18.12 8.57
C PHE A 23 -35.54 16.96 8.92
N ARG A 24 -34.97 15.89 9.51
CA ARG A 24 -35.78 14.80 10.06
C ARG A 24 -36.52 15.22 11.32
N SER A 25 -37.70 14.64 11.56
CA SER A 25 -38.54 14.96 12.71
C SER A 25 -38.01 14.45 14.06
N GLN A 26 -37.01 13.59 14.06
CA GLN A 26 -36.38 13.01 15.23
C GLN A 26 -34.95 13.51 15.37
N CYS A 27 -34.60 13.99 16.55
CA CYS A 27 -33.23 14.45 16.80
C CYS A 27 -32.21 13.30 16.78
N LYS A 28 -30.93 13.62 16.53
CA LYS A 28 -29.84 12.65 16.43
C LYS A 28 -29.74 11.75 17.67
N VAL A 29 -29.86 12.33 18.88
CA VAL A 29 -29.77 11.58 20.13
C VAL A 29 -30.88 10.53 20.25
N CYS A 30 -32.13 10.93 19.99
CA CYS A 30 -33.27 9.99 20.03
C CYS A 30 -33.14 8.90 18.95
N LYS A 31 -32.65 9.27 17.77
CA LYS A 31 -32.40 8.30 16.69
C LYS A 31 -31.32 7.30 17.06
N SER A 32 -30.24 7.77 17.67
CA SER A 32 -29.15 6.93 18.13
C SER A 32 -29.60 5.95 19.23
N LYS A 33 -30.38 6.46 20.21
CA LYS A 33 -30.94 5.61 21.27
C LYS A 33 -31.85 4.53 20.71
N GLN A 34 -32.79 4.91 19.83
CA GLN A 34 -33.68 3.95 19.15
C GLN A 34 -32.91 2.90 18.36
N HIS A 35 -31.83 3.32 17.68
CA HIS A 35 -30.99 2.40 16.92
C HIS A 35 -30.23 1.43 17.82
N ALA A 36 -29.71 1.91 18.95
CA ALA A 36 -29.06 1.06 19.93
C ALA A 36 -30.00 0.02 20.55
N GLU A 37 -31.23 0.44 20.93
CA GLU A 37 -32.28 -0.47 21.44
C GLU A 37 -32.64 -1.51 20.36
N TYR A 38 -32.87 -1.08 19.12
CA TYR A 38 -33.15 -2.01 18.02
C TYR A 38 -32.03 -3.02 17.82
N TYR A 39 -30.76 -2.56 17.86
CA TYR A 39 -29.61 -3.43 17.69
C TYR A 39 -29.49 -4.46 18.82
N GLN A 40 -29.69 -4.04 20.07
CA GLN A 40 -29.66 -4.95 21.21
C GLN A 40 -30.77 -6.01 21.11
N ASN A 41 -31.99 -5.59 20.78
CA ASN A 41 -33.15 -6.50 20.69
C ASN A 41 -33.08 -7.46 19.48
N ASN A 42 -32.27 -7.13 18.46
CA ASN A 42 -32.16 -7.91 17.22
C ASN A 42 -30.75 -8.47 16.98
N LYS A 43 -29.86 -8.42 17.98
CA LYS A 43 -28.45 -8.78 17.85
C LYS A 43 -28.24 -10.17 17.23
N GLU A 44 -28.93 -11.16 17.70
CA GLU A 44 -28.81 -12.53 17.20
C GLU A 44 -29.31 -12.67 15.76
N LYS A 45 -30.46 -12.07 15.44
CA LYS A 45 -31.02 -12.07 14.09
C LYS A 45 -30.08 -11.39 13.11
N ILE A 46 -29.52 -10.23 13.50
CA ILE A 46 -28.56 -9.50 12.67
C ILE A 46 -27.29 -10.32 12.47
N ALA A 47 -26.79 -10.98 13.52
CA ALA A 47 -25.60 -11.84 13.43
C ALA A 47 -25.83 -13.01 12.48
N LYS A 48 -26.98 -13.69 12.59
CA LYS A 48 -27.37 -14.80 11.72
C LYS A 48 -27.46 -14.36 10.25
N THR A 49 -28.18 -13.28 9.97
CA THR A 49 -28.30 -12.75 8.59
C THR A 49 -26.94 -12.35 8.02
N LYS A 50 -26.05 -11.74 8.82
CA LYS A 50 -24.69 -11.42 8.38
C LYS A 50 -23.84 -12.67 8.10
N ALA A 51 -24.00 -13.72 8.92
CA ALA A 51 -23.29 -14.98 8.72
C ALA A 51 -23.76 -15.68 7.43
N GLU A 52 -25.06 -15.78 7.22
CA GLU A 52 -25.66 -16.32 5.99
C GLU A 52 -25.22 -15.54 4.75
N TYR A 53 -25.27 -14.21 4.81
CA TYR A 53 -24.78 -13.35 3.72
C TYR A 53 -23.31 -13.60 3.41
N ARG A 54 -22.45 -13.68 4.42
CA ARG A 54 -21.03 -13.97 4.24
C ARG A 54 -20.79 -15.35 3.62
N GLN A 55 -21.54 -16.35 4.06
CA GLN A 55 -21.43 -17.70 3.53
C GLN A 55 -21.85 -17.76 2.07
N ASN A 56 -23.01 -17.19 1.73
CA ASN A 56 -23.55 -17.18 0.38
C ASN A 56 -22.71 -16.35 -0.61
N ASN A 57 -21.96 -15.37 -0.11
CA ASN A 57 -21.14 -14.50 -0.97
C ASN A 57 -19.62 -14.77 -0.86
N LYS A 58 -19.21 -15.78 -0.11
CA LYS A 58 -17.78 -16.09 0.14
C LYS A 58 -17.02 -16.35 -1.15
N GLU A 59 -17.57 -17.18 -2.01
CA GLU A 59 -16.96 -17.55 -3.30
C GLU A 59 -16.82 -16.33 -4.22
N ARG A 60 -17.88 -15.53 -4.33
CA ARG A 60 -17.89 -14.30 -5.10
C ARG A 60 -16.88 -13.29 -4.59
N ALA A 61 -16.77 -13.12 -3.28
CA ALA A 61 -15.80 -12.23 -2.65
C ALA A 61 -14.36 -12.69 -2.88
N LEU A 62 -14.10 -14.01 -2.79
CA LEU A 62 -12.78 -14.58 -3.07
C LEU A 62 -12.40 -14.40 -4.56
N LYS A 63 -13.34 -14.65 -5.47
CA LYS A 63 -13.12 -14.45 -6.91
C LYS A 63 -12.81 -12.99 -7.21
N TYR A 64 -13.61 -12.06 -6.72
CA TYR A 64 -13.38 -10.62 -6.89
C TYR A 64 -12.02 -10.19 -6.32
N ALA A 65 -11.66 -10.66 -5.12
CA ALA A 65 -10.38 -10.35 -4.52
C ALA A 65 -9.19 -10.92 -5.32
N ALA A 66 -9.35 -12.11 -5.91
CA ALA A 66 -8.33 -12.71 -6.78
C ALA A 66 -8.18 -11.91 -8.08
N GLU A 67 -9.28 -11.58 -8.75
CA GLU A 67 -9.29 -10.77 -9.98
C GLU A 67 -8.68 -9.38 -9.72
N TYR A 68 -9.06 -8.71 -8.63
CA TYR A 68 -8.48 -7.42 -8.24
C TYR A 68 -6.96 -7.49 -8.01
N ARG A 69 -6.48 -8.57 -7.35
CA ARG A 69 -5.03 -8.76 -7.14
C ARG A 69 -4.28 -8.99 -8.46
N ILE A 70 -4.87 -9.76 -9.38
CA ILE A 70 -4.29 -10.01 -10.71
C ILE A 70 -4.22 -8.69 -11.47
N GLN A 71 -5.32 -7.94 -11.54
CA GLN A 71 -5.38 -6.65 -12.21
C GLN A 71 -4.34 -5.68 -11.65
N LYS A 72 -4.28 -5.50 -10.32
CA LYS A 72 -3.27 -4.66 -9.65
C LYS A 72 -1.84 -5.07 -10.01
N LYS A 73 -1.58 -6.37 -10.09
CA LYS A 73 -0.25 -6.89 -10.45
C LYS A 73 0.09 -6.64 -11.93
N THR A 74 -0.89 -6.73 -12.83
CA THR A 74 -0.67 -6.50 -14.27
C THR A 74 -0.52 -5.02 -14.62
N GLU A 75 -1.17 -4.13 -13.88
CA GLU A 75 -1.11 -2.68 -14.05
C GLU A 75 0.22 -2.07 -13.57
N GLN A 76 0.99 -2.76 -12.71
CA GLN A 76 2.26 -2.24 -12.23
C GLN A 76 3.33 -2.32 -13.33
N PRO A 77 4.14 -1.26 -13.52
CA PRO A 77 5.24 -1.29 -14.48
C PRO A 77 6.33 -2.26 -14.05
N ALA A 78 7.00 -2.85 -15.03
CA ALA A 78 8.30 -3.46 -14.82
C ALA A 78 9.34 -2.34 -14.90
N CYS A 79 10.23 -2.26 -13.92
CA CYS A 79 11.14 -1.11 -13.82
C CYS A 79 12.42 -1.46 -13.07
N VAL A 80 13.45 -0.66 -13.32
CA VAL A 80 14.59 -0.48 -12.43
C VAL A 80 14.29 0.70 -11.53
N TYR A 81 14.49 0.53 -10.24
CA TYR A 81 14.17 1.52 -9.21
C TYR A 81 15.36 1.78 -8.30
N GLN A 82 15.29 2.88 -7.59
CA GLN A 82 16.25 3.21 -6.53
C GLN A 82 15.58 3.53 -5.21
N ILE A 83 16.31 3.25 -4.12
CA ILE A 83 16.00 3.71 -2.77
C ILE A 83 17.17 4.56 -2.31
N VAL A 84 16.95 5.84 -2.08
CA VAL A 84 17.98 6.80 -1.70
C VAL A 84 17.81 7.18 -0.24
N ASN A 85 18.88 7.08 0.55
CA ASN A 85 18.94 7.65 1.87
C ASN A 85 19.37 9.12 1.77
N SER A 86 18.47 10.03 2.08
CA SER A 86 18.70 11.48 1.94
C SER A 86 19.71 12.06 2.95
N VAL A 87 20.12 11.30 3.97
CA VAL A 87 21.11 11.75 4.98
C VAL A 87 22.53 11.50 4.50
N ASN A 88 22.82 10.31 3.98
CA ASN A 88 24.17 9.92 3.56
C ASN A 88 24.33 9.71 2.05
N ASN A 89 23.27 9.93 1.28
CA ASN A 89 23.21 9.76 -0.18
C ASN A 89 23.55 8.36 -0.69
N LYS A 90 23.52 7.34 0.17
CA LYS A 90 23.65 5.95 -0.27
C LYS A 90 22.42 5.50 -1.04
N ILE A 91 22.63 4.69 -2.06
CA ILE A 91 21.61 4.28 -3.01
C ILE A 91 21.51 2.75 -3.03
N TYR A 92 20.29 2.22 -2.98
CA TYR A 92 20.00 0.84 -3.34
C TYR A 92 19.36 0.83 -4.72
N ILE A 93 19.84 -0.02 -5.62
CA ILE A 93 19.24 -0.26 -6.95
C ILE A 93 18.59 -1.64 -6.93
N GLY A 94 17.45 -1.77 -7.59
CA GLY A 94 16.78 -3.04 -7.76
C GLY A 94 15.89 -3.05 -8.99
N GLU A 95 15.54 -4.25 -9.43
CA GLU A 95 14.57 -4.48 -10.50
C GLU A 95 13.27 -5.07 -9.96
N THR A 96 12.18 -4.87 -10.68
CA THR A 96 10.91 -5.49 -10.36
C THR A 96 9.92 -5.47 -11.53
N THR A 97 9.09 -6.50 -11.62
CA THR A 97 7.91 -6.51 -12.50
C THR A 97 6.63 -6.02 -11.79
N ARG A 98 6.76 -5.49 -10.56
CA ARG A 98 5.63 -5.19 -9.67
C ARG A 98 5.62 -3.73 -9.20
N GLY A 99 6.42 -2.86 -9.83
CA GLY A 99 6.45 -1.43 -9.57
C GLY A 99 6.46 -1.07 -8.08
N GLU A 100 5.56 -0.17 -7.68
CA GLU A 100 5.44 0.32 -6.30
C GLU A 100 5.14 -0.77 -5.25
N LEU A 101 4.55 -1.89 -5.64
CA LEU A 101 4.33 -3.00 -4.70
C LEU A 101 5.65 -3.54 -4.14
N ARG A 102 6.74 -3.45 -4.90
CA ARG A 102 8.09 -3.82 -4.43
C ARG A 102 8.58 -2.92 -3.32
N TRP A 103 8.30 -1.61 -3.39
CA TRP A 103 8.61 -0.68 -2.31
C TRP A 103 7.91 -1.06 -1.00
N ASN A 104 6.63 -1.39 -1.06
CA ASN A 104 5.87 -1.84 0.10
C ASN A 104 6.44 -3.12 0.72
N GLU A 105 7.02 -4.02 -0.09
CA GLU A 105 7.72 -5.22 0.40
C GLU A 105 9.03 -4.87 1.10
N HIS A 106 9.81 -3.92 0.57
CA HIS A 106 10.99 -3.41 1.26
C HIS A 106 10.62 -2.81 2.61
N LEU A 107 9.64 -1.90 2.66
CA LEU A 107 9.17 -1.29 3.91
C LEU A 107 8.71 -2.34 4.91
N LYS A 108 7.93 -3.33 4.48
CA LYS A 108 7.49 -4.41 5.36
C LYS A 108 8.66 -5.17 5.98
N SER A 109 9.68 -5.51 5.19
CA SER A 109 10.84 -6.25 5.68
C SER A 109 11.75 -5.38 6.55
N LEU A 110 11.94 -4.11 6.21
CA LEU A 110 12.71 -3.15 7.00
C LEU A 110 12.07 -2.88 8.36
N ARG A 111 10.76 -2.60 8.39
CA ARG A 111 9.99 -2.42 9.65
C ARG A 111 9.97 -3.69 10.50
N GLY A 112 10.03 -4.86 9.88
CA GLY A 112 10.07 -6.15 10.56
C GLY A 112 11.46 -6.61 10.99
N ASN A 113 12.51 -5.85 10.68
CA ASN A 113 13.91 -6.16 10.98
C ASN A 113 14.38 -7.52 10.39
N TYR A 114 13.94 -7.83 9.16
CA TYR A 114 14.35 -9.05 8.42
C TYR A 114 14.70 -8.78 6.95
N HIS A 115 15.10 -7.55 6.63
CA HIS A 115 15.49 -7.21 5.26
C HIS A 115 16.79 -7.93 4.85
N THR A 116 16.81 -8.46 3.62
CA THR A 116 17.92 -9.26 3.09
C THR A 116 19.23 -8.48 2.92
N ASN A 117 19.15 -7.15 2.80
CA ASN A 117 20.33 -6.28 2.71
C ASN A 117 20.65 -5.70 4.11
N PRO A 118 21.72 -6.18 4.79
CA PRO A 118 22.01 -5.76 6.16
C PRO A 118 22.48 -4.30 6.26
N LYS A 119 23.11 -3.75 5.22
CA LYS A 119 23.54 -2.34 5.22
C LYS A 119 22.36 -1.40 5.15
N LEU A 120 21.36 -1.73 4.31
CA LEU A 120 20.13 -0.97 4.18
C LEU A 120 19.31 -1.06 5.48
N GLN A 121 19.24 -2.26 6.09
CA GLN A 121 18.57 -2.45 7.39
C GLN A 121 19.21 -1.60 8.48
N ALA A 122 20.53 -1.67 8.63
CA ALA A 122 21.26 -0.93 9.67
C ALA A 122 21.05 0.60 9.55
N ASP A 123 21.06 1.12 8.34
CA ASP A 123 20.83 2.56 8.13
C ASP A 123 19.34 2.91 8.33
N PHE A 124 18.41 2.01 7.99
CA PHE A 124 16.99 2.20 8.27
C PHE A 124 16.69 2.26 9.78
N ASP A 125 17.29 1.38 10.55
CA ASP A 125 17.17 1.37 12.02
C ASP A 125 17.80 2.61 12.66
N LYS A 126 18.89 3.11 12.07
CA LYS A 126 19.62 4.29 12.58
C LYS A 126 18.92 5.61 12.25
N PHE A 127 18.43 5.78 11.04
CA PHE A 127 17.97 7.07 10.52
C PHE A 127 16.44 7.18 10.44
N GLY A 128 15.71 6.07 10.56
CA GLY A 128 14.26 6.01 10.42
C GLY A 128 13.79 5.99 8.96
N GLU A 129 12.51 5.70 8.77
CA GLU A 129 11.88 5.52 7.46
C GLU A 129 11.84 6.80 6.61
N GLU A 130 11.66 7.95 7.27
CA GLU A 130 11.37 9.24 6.63
C GLU A 130 12.46 9.71 5.66
N VAL A 131 13.70 9.25 5.87
CA VAL A 131 14.84 9.64 5.06
C VAL A 131 15.01 8.80 3.81
N PHE A 132 14.28 7.69 3.69
CA PHE A 132 14.37 6.81 2.52
C PHE A 132 13.35 7.21 1.46
N LYS A 133 13.84 7.49 0.25
CA LYS A 133 13.02 7.88 -0.90
C LYS A 133 13.13 6.82 -1.98
N TRP A 134 11.98 6.26 -2.36
CA TRP A 134 11.87 5.35 -3.49
C TRP A 134 11.48 6.10 -4.76
N SER A 135 12.07 5.74 -5.88
CA SER A 135 11.68 6.23 -7.20
C SER A 135 12.02 5.23 -8.30
N ILE A 136 11.24 5.24 -9.35
CA ILE A 136 11.53 4.52 -10.59
C ILE A 136 12.63 5.30 -11.33
N ILE A 137 13.66 4.59 -11.78
CA ILE A 137 14.70 5.14 -12.67
C ILE A 137 14.17 5.10 -14.10
N GLU A 138 13.72 3.90 -14.54
CA GLU A 138 13.21 3.70 -15.89
C GLU A 138 12.27 2.48 -15.93
N GLU A 139 11.26 2.55 -16.81
CA GLU A 139 10.31 1.47 -17.05
C GLU A 139 10.73 0.63 -18.26
N TYR A 140 10.53 -0.68 -18.19
CA TYR A 140 10.94 -1.63 -19.22
C TYR A 140 9.81 -2.61 -19.56
N PRO A 141 9.89 -3.32 -20.69
CA PRO A 141 9.05 -4.50 -20.94
C PRO A 141 9.18 -5.52 -19.81
N LYS A 142 8.11 -6.28 -19.54
CA LYS A 142 8.11 -7.33 -18.48
C LYS A 142 8.93 -8.55 -18.91
N ASP A 143 10.18 -8.33 -19.26
CA ASP A 143 11.16 -9.36 -19.53
C ASP A 143 12.23 -9.37 -18.43
N LYS A 144 12.41 -10.53 -17.80
CA LYS A 144 13.31 -10.68 -16.65
C LYS A 144 14.78 -10.46 -17.04
N ASN A 145 15.19 -10.92 -18.20
CA ASN A 145 16.59 -10.82 -18.64
C ASN A 145 16.94 -9.35 -18.90
N THR A 146 16.06 -8.63 -19.57
CA THR A 146 16.19 -7.19 -19.79
C THR A 146 16.27 -6.44 -18.48
N LEU A 147 15.37 -6.69 -17.53
CA LEU A 147 15.36 -6.01 -16.23
C LEU A 147 16.64 -6.25 -15.43
N GLN A 148 17.09 -7.49 -15.37
CA GLN A 148 18.33 -7.84 -14.66
C GLN A 148 19.55 -7.17 -15.31
N TRP A 149 19.58 -7.09 -16.63
CA TRP A 149 20.64 -6.43 -17.35
C TRP A 149 20.66 -4.91 -17.09
N GLU A 150 19.50 -4.27 -17.13
CA GLU A 150 19.38 -2.83 -16.87
C GLU A 150 19.69 -2.47 -15.41
N GLU A 151 19.32 -3.33 -14.44
CA GLU A 151 19.76 -3.18 -13.06
C GLU A 151 21.29 -3.19 -12.94
N ILE A 152 21.96 -4.16 -13.57
CA ILE A 152 23.44 -4.28 -13.56
C ILE A 152 24.08 -3.04 -14.17
N LYS A 153 23.58 -2.54 -15.31
CA LYS A 153 24.08 -1.30 -15.95
C LYS A 153 23.91 -0.10 -15.04
N ALA A 154 22.77 0.04 -14.38
CA ALA A 154 22.52 1.14 -13.47
C ALA A 154 23.48 1.10 -12.26
N ILE A 155 23.76 -0.07 -11.71
CA ILE A 155 24.74 -0.26 -10.63
C ILE A 155 26.15 0.12 -11.12
N ASP A 156 26.60 -0.40 -12.25
CA ASP A 156 27.92 -0.12 -12.82
C ASP A 156 28.13 1.39 -13.07
N LYS A 157 27.14 2.04 -13.67
CA LYS A 157 27.13 3.48 -13.89
C LYS A 157 27.36 4.27 -12.60
N LEU A 158 26.57 3.99 -11.56
CA LEU A 158 26.67 4.70 -10.28
C LEU A 158 28.00 4.45 -9.57
N LEU A 159 28.54 3.22 -9.67
CA LEU A 159 29.86 2.90 -9.13
C LEU A 159 30.98 3.69 -9.82
N ARG A 160 30.90 3.84 -11.16
CA ARG A 160 31.85 4.67 -11.93
C ARG A 160 31.75 6.15 -11.58
N GLU A 161 30.56 6.62 -11.23
CA GLU A 161 30.32 7.98 -10.73
C GLU A 161 30.78 8.18 -9.27
N GLY A 162 31.34 7.16 -8.62
CA GLY A 162 31.83 7.21 -7.24
C GLY A 162 30.73 7.26 -6.19
N LYS A 163 29.51 6.79 -6.53
CA LYS A 163 28.39 6.74 -5.58
C LYS A 163 28.54 5.56 -4.62
N GLU A 164 28.15 5.78 -3.37
CA GLU A 164 28.06 4.69 -2.39
C GLU A 164 26.73 3.94 -2.52
N LEU A 165 26.82 2.62 -2.66
CA LEU A 165 25.65 1.76 -2.83
C LEU A 165 25.43 0.85 -1.62
N TYR A 166 24.15 0.57 -1.34
CA TYR A 166 23.75 -0.51 -0.43
C TYR A 166 23.88 -1.89 -1.09
N ASN A 167 23.83 -1.93 -2.44
CA ASN A 167 23.97 -3.18 -3.17
C ASN A 167 25.26 -3.89 -2.74
N LEU A 168 25.14 -5.20 -2.50
CA LEU A 168 26.29 -6.07 -2.36
C LEU A 168 27.01 -6.07 -3.72
N SER A 169 28.34 -6.15 -3.70
CA SER A 169 29.18 -6.13 -4.91
C SER A 169 28.60 -7.01 -6.03
N LEU A 170 28.72 -6.55 -7.27
CA LEU A 170 28.34 -7.35 -8.45
C LEU A 170 29.02 -8.70 -8.38
N THR A 171 28.28 -9.77 -8.67
CA THR A 171 28.84 -11.11 -8.76
C THR A 171 29.75 -11.23 -9.99
N ILE A 172 30.64 -12.24 -9.98
CA ILE A 172 31.55 -12.49 -11.11
C ILE A 172 30.75 -12.69 -12.41
N ASP A 173 29.60 -13.36 -12.33
CA ASP A 173 28.73 -13.58 -13.50
C ASP A 173 28.08 -12.30 -14.00
N GLN A 174 27.70 -11.38 -13.11
CA GLN A 174 27.20 -10.05 -13.47
C GLN A 174 28.30 -9.19 -14.11
N LEU A 175 29.55 -9.28 -13.63
CA LEU A 175 30.70 -8.59 -14.24
C LEU A 175 31.02 -9.12 -15.64
N LYS A 176 30.90 -10.42 -15.87
CA LYS A 176 31.07 -11.04 -17.20
C LYS A 176 30.06 -10.52 -18.20
N LEU A 177 28.78 -10.40 -17.82
CA LEU A 177 27.73 -9.84 -18.66
C LEU A 177 28.05 -8.40 -19.14
N LEU A 178 28.68 -7.58 -18.31
CA LEU A 178 29.10 -6.23 -18.67
C LEU A 178 30.26 -6.21 -19.69
N THR A 179 31.06 -7.27 -19.76
CA THR A 179 32.19 -7.35 -20.70
C THR A 179 31.82 -7.97 -22.04
N GLU A 180 30.86 -8.89 -22.07
CA GLU A 180 30.43 -9.62 -23.28
C GLU A 180 29.47 -8.82 -24.18
N ASN A 181 28.84 -7.78 -23.64
CA ASN A 181 27.86 -6.95 -24.37
C ASN A 181 28.40 -5.52 -24.66
N LYS A 182 29.72 -5.35 -24.74
CA LYS A 182 30.38 -4.17 -25.30
C LYS A 182 30.65 -4.41 -26.77
#